data_b9dd27acf1ec1ca37f82de95e24e95cf
#
_entry.id   b9dd27acf1ec1ca37f82de95e24e95cf
#
_cell.length_a   1.000
_cell.length_b   1.000
_cell.length_c   1.000
_cell.angle_alpha   90.00
_cell.angle_beta   90.00
_cell.angle_gamma   90.00
#
_symmetry.space_group_name_H-M   'P 1'
#
loop_
_entity.id
_entity.type
_entity.pdbx_description
1 polymer ?
#
loop_
_entity_poly.entity_id
_entity_poly.type
_entity_poly.pdbx_seq_one_letter_code
_entity_poly.pdbx_strand_id
1 'polypeptide(L)'
;MENKISAFLKQYEMVKPGDHVICAVSGGADSMALLWAMYLLKEKLQISLSAAHFNHHLRAEESDRDEAFVTEFCEGYGIPLYKGEAYVQPGQKGLEAAAREARYAFLESLPGKIATAHTADDNAETLLMHLIRGTGLKGLGGISPILGNRIRPMLTVTREEVLAFLESYHILYVEDSSNAQDAFLRNRLRHHVMPLLKKENPRFSESLTQMALQLREDEALLATQKIGASLCVSEIREMHPGERKRVLGAFLEKCGVREPERAHIYLAEGLVFSPNPSAKGNFPGGIVLQRKYDRLEKIEETLGLEEKILPCPGKVEYPALGIRIVAEPAAEVVRKADRFVISPVESICIRSRRAGDAITLSGGTKSLKDLFVDRKIPQAERNQIPVLTCGEQVLGVWGIGGNFRCMTEKLPGIEIRFEKIERT
;
A
#
# COMPACT_ATOMS: atom_id res chain seq x y z
N MET A 1 9.16 22.28 29.28
CA MET A 1 8.55 21.62 28.10
C MET A 1 8.52 22.53 26.88
N GLU A 2 7.98 23.75 26.91
CA GLU A 2 7.85 24.69 25.75
C GLU A 2 9.15 24.91 24.98
N ASN A 3 10.27 25.14 25.68
CA ASN A 3 11.56 25.35 25.02
C ASN A 3 12.03 24.10 24.25
N LYS A 4 11.79 22.90 24.75
CA LYS A 4 12.08 21.64 24.04
C LYS A 4 11.23 21.55 22.76
N ILE A 5 9.93 21.80 22.87
CA ILE A 5 9.01 21.78 21.72
C ILE A 5 9.41 22.84 20.68
N SER A 6 9.66 24.07 21.11
CA SER A 6 10.07 25.15 20.21
C SER A 6 11.38 24.84 19.49
N ALA A 7 12.38 24.27 20.18
CA ALA A 7 13.64 23.86 19.60
C ALA A 7 13.45 22.73 18.57
N PHE A 8 12.63 21.73 18.91
CA PHE A 8 12.37 20.58 18.05
C PHE A 8 11.56 20.95 16.80
N LEU A 9 10.55 21.82 16.95
CA LEU A 9 9.82 22.40 15.82
C LEU A 9 10.74 23.12 14.83
N LYS A 10 11.73 23.88 15.37
CA LYS A 10 12.71 24.60 14.56
C LYS A 10 13.72 23.65 13.91
N GLN A 11 14.25 22.69 14.65
CA GLN A 11 15.26 21.73 14.16
C GLN A 11 14.75 20.97 12.92
N TYR A 12 13.47 20.57 12.91
CA TYR A 12 12.86 19.80 11.83
C TYR A 12 12.02 20.65 10.87
N GLU A 13 12.07 21.99 11.00
CA GLU A 13 11.26 22.92 10.19
C GLU A 13 9.78 22.49 10.09
N MET A 14 9.21 22.04 11.22
CA MET A 14 7.86 21.46 11.26
C MET A 14 6.79 22.49 10.93
N VAL A 15 7.02 23.77 11.29
CA VAL A 15 6.09 24.87 11.03
C VAL A 15 6.83 26.09 10.50
N LYS A 16 6.12 26.89 9.70
CA LYS A 16 6.57 28.17 9.13
C LYS A 16 5.62 29.26 9.55
N PRO A 17 6.07 30.53 9.58
CA PRO A 17 5.16 31.67 9.76
C PRO A 17 4.01 31.63 8.74
N GLY A 18 2.78 31.81 9.24
CA GLY A 18 1.55 31.75 8.46
C GLY A 18 0.92 30.36 8.37
N ASP A 19 1.57 29.29 8.85
CA ASP A 19 0.97 27.95 8.86
C ASP A 19 -0.26 27.90 9.79
N HIS A 20 -1.23 27.07 9.39
CA HIS A 20 -2.33 26.65 10.25
C HIS A 20 -2.00 25.30 10.85
N VAL A 21 -1.92 25.24 12.19
CA VAL A 21 -1.65 24.00 12.94
C VAL A 21 -2.92 23.54 13.66
N ILE A 22 -3.26 22.28 13.50
CA ILE A 22 -4.42 21.65 14.12
C ILE A 22 -3.94 20.57 15.07
N CYS A 23 -4.13 20.77 16.39
CA CYS A 23 -3.78 19.81 17.40
C CYS A 23 -4.85 18.72 17.51
N ALA A 24 -4.47 17.46 17.32
CA ALA A 24 -5.34 16.31 17.56
C ALA A 24 -5.48 16.09 19.07
N VAL A 25 -6.68 16.29 19.62
CA VAL A 25 -6.94 16.31 21.06
C VAL A 25 -7.94 15.22 21.43
N SER A 26 -7.54 14.31 22.33
CA SER A 26 -8.40 13.26 22.89
C SER A 26 -8.96 13.59 24.28
N GLY A 27 -8.53 14.68 24.90
CA GLY A 27 -8.82 15.00 26.30
C GLY A 27 -7.77 14.48 27.29
N GLY A 28 -6.98 13.48 26.90
CA GLY A 28 -5.92 12.91 27.74
C GLY A 28 -4.70 13.83 27.90
N ALA A 29 -3.90 13.58 28.95
CA ALA A 29 -2.81 14.47 29.38
C ALA A 29 -1.86 14.88 28.25
N ASP A 30 -1.37 13.94 27.43
CA ASP A 30 -0.41 14.26 26.36
C ASP A 30 -1.03 15.21 25.32
N SER A 31 -2.29 14.98 24.95
CA SER A 31 -2.97 15.81 23.97
C SER A 31 -3.33 17.20 24.48
N MET A 32 -3.69 17.31 25.76
CA MET A 32 -3.95 18.60 26.40
C MET A 32 -2.66 19.40 26.57
N ALA A 33 -1.55 18.74 26.95
CA ALA A 33 -0.24 19.36 27.04
C ALA A 33 0.25 19.88 25.68
N LEU A 34 0.04 19.11 24.61
CA LEU A 34 0.34 19.56 23.24
C LEU A 34 -0.44 20.80 22.89
N LEU A 35 -1.77 20.76 23.06
CA LEU A 35 -2.65 21.89 22.73
C LEU A 35 -2.23 23.15 23.49
N TRP A 36 -1.99 23.02 24.80
CA TRP A 36 -1.60 24.14 25.64
C TRP A 36 -0.22 24.70 25.26
N ALA A 37 0.76 23.84 25.05
CA ALA A 37 2.10 24.28 24.63
C ALA A 37 2.06 25.00 23.28
N MET A 38 1.30 24.50 22.31
CA MET A 38 1.14 25.15 20.99
C MET A 38 0.37 26.49 21.12
N TYR A 39 -0.61 26.57 22.04
CA TYR A 39 -1.32 27.80 22.34
C TYR A 39 -0.38 28.90 22.86
N LEU A 40 0.51 28.56 23.80
CA LEU A 40 1.51 29.48 24.32
C LEU A 40 2.56 29.90 23.28
N LEU A 41 2.87 29.02 22.36
CA LEU A 41 3.89 29.24 21.33
C LEU A 41 3.34 29.90 20.03
N LYS A 42 2.02 29.97 19.81
CA LYS A 42 1.43 30.38 18.54
C LYS A 42 1.89 31.77 18.06
N GLU A 43 1.96 32.75 18.95
CA GLU A 43 2.40 34.10 18.61
C GLU A 43 3.89 34.14 18.24
N LYS A 44 4.73 33.46 19.04
CA LYS A 44 6.18 33.36 18.80
C LYS A 44 6.48 32.67 17.47
N LEU A 45 5.69 31.66 17.11
CA LEU A 45 5.83 30.89 15.86
C LEU A 45 5.11 31.54 14.67
N GLN A 46 4.31 32.58 14.91
CA GLN A 46 3.46 33.24 13.90
C GLN A 46 2.54 32.26 13.17
N ILE A 47 1.90 31.37 13.92
CA ILE A 47 0.98 30.35 13.38
C ILE A 47 -0.45 30.60 13.85
N SER A 48 -1.42 30.14 13.09
CA SER A 48 -2.80 29.99 13.55
C SER A 48 -2.99 28.59 14.15
N LEU A 49 -3.79 28.50 15.22
CA LEU A 49 -4.02 27.27 15.98
C LEU A 49 -5.48 26.90 16.01
N SER A 50 -5.77 25.64 15.80
CA SER A 50 -7.06 25.00 16.05
C SER A 50 -6.86 23.65 16.75
N ALA A 51 -7.94 23.11 17.32
CA ALA A 51 -7.98 21.74 17.83
C ALA A 51 -8.84 20.86 16.92
N ALA A 52 -8.60 19.55 16.95
CA ALA A 52 -9.46 18.55 16.33
C ALA A 52 -9.72 17.41 17.31
N HIS A 53 -10.99 17.12 17.57
CA HIS A 53 -11.43 15.98 18.38
C HIS A 53 -12.20 14.99 17.51
N PHE A 54 -11.97 13.69 17.73
CA PHE A 54 -12.67 12.62 17.02
C PHE A 54 -13.30 11.64 18.00
N ASN A 55 -14.63 11.57 18.00
CA ASN A 55 -15.39 10.67 18.84
C ASN A 55 -15.63 9.32 18.12
N HIS A 56 -15.13 8.24 18.70
CA HIS A 56 -15.29 6.89 18.14
C HIS A 56 -16.55 6.19 18.60
N HIS A 57 -17.27 6.74 19.60
CA HIS A 57 -18.40 6.14 20.30
C HIS A 57 -18.15 4.72 20.85
N LEU A 58 -16.86 4.36 21.08
CA LEU A 58 -16.51 3.01 21.54
C LEU A 58 -16.77 2.81 23.04
N ARG A 59 -16.85 3.89 23.81
CA ARG A 59 -17.03 3.90 25.27
C ARG A 59 -18.28 4.65 25.71
N ALA A 60 -19.25 4.80 24.80
CA ALA A 60 -20.54 5.47 25.07
C ALA A 60 -20.35 6.78 25.89
N GLU A 61 -20.85 6.83 27.12
CA GLU A 61 -20.85 8.02 27.99
C GLU A 61 -19.43 8.60 28.25
N GLU A 62 -18.39 7.78 28.33
CA GLU A 62 -17.01 8.28 28.51
C GLU A 62 -16.54 9.08 27.28
N SER A 63 -16.86 8.60 26.08
CA SER A 63 -16.49 9.28 24.85
C SER A 63 -17.18 10.64 24.68
N ASP A 64 -18.45 10.72 25.08
CA ASP A 64 -19.24 11.96 25.04
C ASP A 64 -18.75 12.97 26.12
N ARG A 65 -18.38 12.47 27.31
CA ARG A 65 -17.75 13.28 28.35
C ARG A 65 -16.43 13.87 27.89
N ASP A 66 -15.59 13.08 27.23
CA ASP A 66 -14.28 13.52 26.74
C ASP A 66 -14.44 14.58 25.65
N GLU A 67 -15.42 14.44 24.75
CA GLU A 67 -15.76 15.46 23.76
C GLU A 67 -16.26 16.75 24.40
N ALA A 68 -17.15 16.67 25.39
CA ALA A 68 -17.65 17.82 26.12
C ALA A 68 -16.52 18.57 26.83
N PHE A 69 -15.62 17.85 27.51
CA PHE A 69 -14.45 18.41 28.16
C PHE A 69 -13.53 19.19 27.18
N VAL A 70 -13.20 18.58 26.04
CA VAL A 70 -12.38 19.25 25.00
C VAL A 70 -13.09 20.47 24.44
N THR A 71 -14.41 20.41 24.25
CA THR A 71 -15.23 21.51 23.74
C THR A 71 -15.18 22.70 24.70
N GLU A 72 -15.49 22.47 25.99
CA GLU A 72 -15.48 23.51 27.02
C GLU A 72 -14.09 24.17 27.15
N PHE A 73 -13.03 23.36 27.12
CA PHE A 73 -11.67 23.89 27.15
C PHE A 73 -11.37 24.79 25.95
N CYS A 74 -11.71 24.36 24.72
CA CYS A 74 -11.47 25.13 23.52
C CYS A 74 -12.27 26.44 23.51
N GLU A 75 -13.54 26.41 23.93
CA GLU A 75 -14.40 27.61 24.03
C GLU A 75 -13.85 28.60 25.06
N GLY A 76 -13.39 28.12 26.24
CA GLY A 76 -12.82 28.95 27.28
C GLY A 76 -11.56 29.71 26.86
N TYR A 77 -10.76 29.19 25.92
CA TYR A 77 -9.55 29.82 25.42
C TYR A 77 -9.68 30.38 24.00
N GLY A 78 -10.86 30.35 23.41
CA GLY A 78 -11.10 30.84 22.06
C GLY A 78 -10.36 30.07 20.97
N ILE A 79 -10.17 28.76 21.14
CA ILE A 79 -9.48 27.88 20.19
C ILE A 79 -10.55 27.25 19.28
N PRO A 80 -10.51 27.47 17.93
CA PRO A 80 -11.42 26.82 17.02
C PRO A 80 -11.30 25.29 17.11
N LEU A 81 -12.44 24.58 17.17
CA LEU A 81 -12.49 23.12 17.31
C LEU A 81 -13.18 22.47 16.13
N TYR A 82 -12.47 21.59 15.43
CA TYR A 82 -13.02 20.64 14.46
C TYR A 82 -13.48 19.38 15.17
N LYS A 83 -14.73 18.97 14.94
CA LYS A 83 -15.29 17.75 15.49
C LYS A 83 -15.53 16.73 14.37
N GLY A 84 -15.16 15.49 14.63
CA GLY A 84 -15.48 14.36 13.77
C GLY A 84 -15.98 13.19 14.61
N GLU A 85 -16.80 12.36 14.02
CA GLU A 85 -17.33 11.16 14.69
C GLU A 85 -17.44 9.99 13.73
N ALA A 86 -17.37 8.76 14.25
CA ALA A 86 -17.71 7.56 13.50
C ALA A 86 -18.12 6.44 14.46
N TYR A 87 -19.18 5.72 14.09
CA TYR A 87 -19.53 4.44 14.69
C TYR A 87 -18.70 3.33 14.03
N VAL A 88 -17.63 2.94 14.69
CA VAL A 88 -16.65 2.01 14.12
C VAL A 88 -17.09 0.56 14.32
N GLN A 89 -17.15 -0.20 13.23
CA GLN A 89 -17.37 -1.65 13.29
C GLN A 89 -16.01 -2.40 13.20
N PRO A 90 -15.90 -3.60 13.82
CA PRO A 90 -14.68 -4.39 13.72
C PRO A 90 -14.35 -4.72 12.26
N GLY A 91 -13.20 -4.25 11.77
CA GLY A 91 -12.66 -4.65 10.48
C GLY A 91 -11.80 -5.92 10.59
N GLN A 92 -11.21 -6.38 9.47
CA GLN A 92 -10.33 -7.56 9.44
C GLN A 92 -9.14 -7.49 10.42
N LYS A 93 -8.70 -6.27 10.78
CA LYS A 93 -7.57 -6.01 11.69
C LYS A 93 -8.01 -5.68 13.14
N GLY A 94 -9.29 -5.83 13.46
CA GLY A 94 -9.85 -5.51 14.77
C GLY A 94 -10.40 -4.08 14.89
N LEU A 95 -11.11 -3.84 16.00
CA LEU A 95 -11.86 -2.59 16.27
C LEU A 95 -10.93 -1.38 16.45
N GLU A 96 -9.82 -1.55 17.17
CA GLU A 96 -8.85 -0.46 17.43
C GLU A 96 -8.18 0.04 16.15
N ALA A 97 -7.81 -0.88 15.25
CA ALA A 97 -7.21 -0.52 13.96
C ALA A 97 -8.21 0.26 13.08
N ALA A 98 -9.48 -0.17 13.05
CA ALA A 98 -10.54 0.51 12.31
C ALA A 98 -10.81 1.92 12.87
N ALA A 99 -10.87 2.05 14.22
CA ALA A 99 -11.02 3.33 14.89
C ALA A 99 -9.84 4.28 14.59
N ARG A 100 -8.63 3.75 14.60
CA ARG A 100 -7.43 4.50 14.25
C ARG A 100 -7.46 4.96 12.78
N GLU A 101 -7.86 4.10 11.86
CA GLU A 101 -7.99 4.45 10.42
C GLU A 101 -9.02 5.57 10.22
N ALA A 102 -10.22 5.47 10.82
CA ALA A 102 -11.27 6.49 10.75
C ALA A 102 -10.78 7.84 11.31
N ARG A 103 -10.13 7.84 12.47
CA ARG A 103 -9.56 9.06 13.06
C ARG A 103 -8.53 9.71 12.14
N TYR A 104 -7.60 8.94 11.54
CA TYR A 104 -6.61 9.51 10.66
C TYR A 104 -7.23 10.01 9.35
N ALA A 105 -8.23 9.34 8.80
CA ALA A 105 -8.96 9.82 7.62
C ALA A 105 -9.62 11.18 7.88
N PHE A 106 -10.25 11.35 9.05
CA PHE A 106 -10.80 12.64 9.47
C PHE A 106 -9.70 13.70 9.60
N LEU A 107 -8.64 13.43 10.35
CA LEU A 107 -7.57 14.40 10.56
C LEU A 107 -6.88 14.82 9.25
N GLU A 108 -6.68 13.89 8.32
CA GLU A 108 -6.05 14.16 7.02
C GLU A 108 -6.96 14.96 6.06
N SER A 109 -8.27 14.98 6.30
CA SER A 109 -9.22 15.82 5.54
C SER A 109 -9.19 17.29 5.94
N LEU A 110 -8.59 17.63 7.10
CA LEU A 110 -8.56 18.98 7.62
C LEU A 110 -7.49 19.87 6.93
N PRO A 111 -7.78 21.17 6.75
CA PRO A 111 -6.88 22.08 6.04
C PRO A 111 -5.76 22.57 6.96
N GLY A 112 -4.60 21.91 6.97
CA GLY A 112 -3.46 22.38 7.75
C GLY A 112 -2.49 21.27 8.15
N LYS A 113 -1.56 21.61 9.05
CA LYS A 113 -0.62 20.66 9.64
C LYS A 113 -1.23 20.05 10.88
N ILE A 114 -1.26 18.74 10.95
CA ILE A 114 -1.85 17.99 12.07
C ILE A 114 -0.77 17.68 13.11
N ALA A 115 -0.86 18.32 14.26
CA ALA A 115 0.02 18.05 15.38
C ALA A 115 -0.54 16.92 16.26
N THR A 116 0.28 15.89 16.52
CA THR A 116 -0.08 14.75 17.37
C THR A 116 0.85 14.63 18.58
N ALA A 117 0.29 14.23 19.71
CA ALA A 117 0.93 14.26 21.04
C ALA A 117 1.79 13.02 21.32
N HIS A 118 2.57 12.52 20.33
CA HIS A 118 3.52 11.43 20.60
C HIS A 118 4.70 11.94 21.41
N THR A 119 5.04 11.20 22.47
CA THR A 119 6.11 11.53 23.43
C THR A 119 7.37 10.68 23.20
N ALA A 120 8.43 10.97 23.96
CA ALA A 120 9.65 10.15 24.00
C ALA A 120 9.36 8.73 24.49
N ASP A 121 8.41 8.58 25.43
CA ASP A 121 7.98 7.27 25.94
C ASP A 121 7.27 6.46 24.86
N ASP A 122 6.38 7.06 24.08
CA ASP A 122 5.74 6.41 22.93
C ASP A 122 6.75 5.95 21.88
N ASN A 123 7.79 6.76 21.66
CA ASN A 123 8.86 6.41 20.71
C ASN A 123 9.68 5.23 21.23
N ALA A 124 10.04 5.23 22.53
CA ALA A 124 10.76 4.13 23.16
C ALA A 124 9.95 2.82 23.11
N GLU A 125 8.65 2.86 23.44
CA GLU A 125 7.75 1.71 23.31
C GLU A 125 7.73 1.18 21.87
N THR A 126 7.63 2.08 20.87
CA THR A 126 7.61 1.71 19.45
C THR A 126 8.91 1.05 19.03
N LEU A 127 10.06 1.57 19.46
CA LEU A 127 11.37 0.98 19.19
C LEU A 127 11.52 -0.40 19.83
N LEU A 128 11.08 -0.59 21.06
CA LEU A 128 11.09 -1.92 21.70
C LEU A 128 10.19 -2.90 20.95
N MET A 129 9.01 -2.48 20.49
CA MET A 129 8.14 -3.32 19.66
C MET A 129 8.80 -3.72 18.35
N HIS A 130 9.53 -2.80 17.71
CA HIS A 130 10.28 -3.08 16.48
C HIS A 130 11.45 -4.05 16.75
N LEU A 131 12.20 -3.87 17.84
CA LEU A 131 13.28 -4.77 18.24
C LEU A 131 12.78 -6.20 18.50
N ILE A 132 11.66 -6.36 19.21
CA ILE A 132 11.05 -7.67 19.48
C ILE A 132 10.66 -8.39 18.18
N ARG A 133 10.20 -7.66 17.17
CA ARG A 133 9.83 -8.23 15.87
C ARG A 133 11.02 -8.48 14.94
N GLY A 134 12.19 -7.96 15.28
CA GLY A 134 13.36 -7.93 14.40
C GLY A 134 13.21 -6.84 13.33
N THR A 135 14.05 -5.84 13.38
CA THR A 135 13.98 -4.68 12.48
C THR A 135 15.35 -4.28 11.94
N GLY A 136 15.35 -3.59 10.79
CA GLY A 136 16.54 -2.90 10.25
C GLY A 136 16.61 -1.43 10.68
N LEU A 137 17.54 -0.68 10.10
CA LEU A 137 17.77 0.75 10.41
C LEU A 137 16.50 1.59 10.31
N LYS A 138 15.68 1.39 9.27
CA LYS A 138 14.41 2.12 9.05
C LYS A 138 13.47 1.99 10.25
N GLY A 139 13.30 0.79 10.79
CA GLY A 139 12.44 0.59 11.95
C GLY A 139 13.07 1.06 13.26
N LEU A 140 14.41 1.06 13.38
CA LEU A 140 15.14 1.65 14.51
C LEU A 140 15.10 3.19 14.51
N GLY A 141 14.73 3.82 13.38
CA GLY A 141 14.41 5.25 13.33
C GLY A 141 13.14 5.64 14.09
N GLY A 142 12.38 4.69 14.66
CA GLY A 142 11.23 4.93 15.52
C GLY A 142 10.11 5.74 14.86
N ILE A 143 9.41 6.53 15.64
CA ILE A 143 8.34 7.42 15.18
C ILE A 143 8.94 8.61 14.44
N SER A 144 8.48 8.86 13.18
CA SER A 144 8.95 10.00 12.39
C SER A 144 8.49 11.34 12.98
N PRO A 145 9.37 12.34 13.12
CA PRO A 145 8.97 13.70 13.50
C PRO A 145 7.93 14.32 12.58
N ILE A 146 8.06 14.07 11.27
CA ILE A 146 7.16 14.54 10.22
C ILE A 146 6.75 13.36 9.33
N LEU A 147 5.47 13.28 8.98
CA LEU A 147 4.94 12.31 8.02
C LEU A 147 3.80 12.95 7.20
N GLY A 148 4.10 13.38 5.98
CA GLY A 148 3.17 14.19 5.19
C GLY A 148 2.86 15.51 5.89
N ASN A 149 1.57 15.79 6.13
CA ASN A 149 1.12 16.97 6.88
C ASN A 149 1.09 16.77 8.41
N ARG A 150 1.43 15.57 8.90
CA ARG A 150 1.45 15.26 10.35
C ARG A 150 2.79 15.61 10.97
N ILE A 151 2.77 16.34 12.08
CA ILE A 151 3.94 16.73 12.87
C ILE A 151 3.82 16.18 14.31
N ARG A 152 4.94 15.95 14.97
CA ARG A 152 5.01 15.40 16.34
C ARG A 152 5.91 16.24 17.23
N PRO A 153 5.42 17.41 17.66
CA PRO A 153 6.26 18.39 18.38
C PRO A 153 6.81 17.89 19.71
N MET A 154 6.13 16.92 20.34
CA MET A 154 6.45 16.40 21.68
C MET A 154 7.32 15.15 21.67
N LEU A 155 7.86 14.72 20.52
CA LEU A 155 8.58 13.46 20.41
C LEU A 155 9.84 13.37 21.27
N THR A 156 10.37 14.50 21.75
CA THR A 156 11.51 14.57 22.68
C THR A 156 11.10 14.86 24.14
N VAL A 157 9.81 14.97 24.41
CA VAL A 157 9.25 15.27 25.73
C VAL A 157 8.86 13.97 26.41
N THR A 158 9.22 13.79 27.69
CA THR A 158 8.84 12.61 28.48
C THR A 158 7.46 12.77 29.10
N ARG A 159 6.86 11.65 29.53
CA ARG A 159 5.58 11.64 30.27
C ARG A 159 5.63 12.43 31.55
N GLU A 160 6.74 12.35 32.28
CA GLU A 160 6.99 13.10 33.53
C GLU A 160 6.98 14.61 33.26
N GLU A 161 7.63 15.06 32.19
CA GLU A 161 7.63 16.48 31.77
C GLU A 161 6.23 16.94 31.35
N VAL A 162 5.42 16.09 30.73
CA VAL A 162 4.03 16.39 30.40
C VAL A 162 3.20 16.65 31.62
N LEU A 163 3.25 15.75 32.60
CA LEU A 163 2.47 15.89 33.83
C LEU A 163 2.90 17.12 34.64
N ALA A 164 4.21 17.33 34.85
CA ALA A 164 4.73 18.53 35.51
C ALA A 164 4.33 19.83 34.81
N PHE A 165 4.27 19.83 33.46
CA PHE A 165 3.84 20.98 32.70
C PHE A 165 2.35 21.28 32.91
N LEU A 166 1.46 20.28 32.82
CA LEU A 166 0.03 20.45 33.07
C LEU A 166 -0.25 20.94 34.48
N GLU A 167 0.45 20.40 35.47
CA GLU A 167 0.34 20.82 36.87
C GLU A 167 0.75 22.29 37.05
N SER A 168 1.86 22.71 36.43
CA SER A 168 2.36 24.10 36.55
C SER A 168 1.42 25.16 35.95
N TYR A 169 0.59 24.77 35.01
CA TYR A 169 -0.44 25.63 34.40
C TYR A 169 -1.86 25.34 34.88
N HIS A 170 -2.04 24.41 35.82
CA HIS A 170 -3.34 23.96 36.32
C HIS A 170 -4.30 23.48 35.23
N ILE A 171 -3.76 22.84 34.20
CA ILE A 171 -4.55 22.30 33.08
C ILE A 171 -5.08 20.92 33.49
N LEU A 172 -6.40 20.79 33.47
CA LEU A 172 -7.09 19.51 33.67
C LEU A 172 -6.99 18.62 32.45
N TYR A 173 -7.12 17.31 32.66
CA TYR A 173 -7.17 16.29 31.62
C TYR A 173 -8.01 15.10 32.07
N VAL A 174 -8.44 14.28 31.12
CA VAL A 174 -9.22 13.06 31.38
C VAL A 174 -8.29 11.85 31.39
N GLU A 175 -8.49 10.96 32.36
CA GLU A 175 -7.80 9.67 32.40
C GLU A 175 -8.58 8.63 31.58
N ASP A 176 -7.87 7.93 30.67
CA ASP A 176 -8.42 6.87 29.84
C ASP A 176 -8.34 5.52 30.57
N SER A 177 -9.50 4.97 30.92
CA SER A 177 -9.63 3.68 31.62
C SER A 177 -9.03 2.49 30.86
N SER A 178 -8.94 2.54 29.53
CA SER A 178 -8.36 1.47 28.70
C SER A 178 -6.85 1.30 28.85
N ASN A 179 -6.15 2.32 29.36
CA ASN A 179 -4.70 2.27 29.56
C ASN A 179 -4.27 1.23 30.62
N ALA A 180 -5.17 0.76 31.47
CA ALA A 180 -4.86 -0.20 32.55
C ALA A 180 -4.80 -1.66 32.08
N GLN A 181 -5.19 -1.98 30.84
CA GLN A 181 -5.30 -3.37 30.39
C GLN A 181 -4.02 -3.87 29.71
N ASP A 182 -3.48 -5.02 30.16
CA ASP A 182 -2.28 -5.68 29.58
C ASP A 182 -2.56 -6.54 28.34
N ALA A 183 -3.72 -6.42 27.74
CA ALA A 183 -4.09 -7.18 26.55
C ALA A 183 -3.14 -6.96 25.37
N PHE A 184 -2.64 -5.75 25.23
CA PHE A 184 -1.78 -5.35 24.10
C PHE A 184 -0.29 -5.35 24.49
N LEU A 185 0.57 -5.73 23.53
CA LEU A 185 2.03 -5.72 23.71
C LEU A 185 2.54 -4.35 24.19
N ARG A 186 2.00 -3.26 23.65
CA ARG A 186 2.39 -1.91 24.01
C ARG A 186 2.14 -1.61 25.49
N ASN A 187 0.97 -1.99 26.02
CA ASN A 187 0.63 -1.80 27.43
C ASN A 187 1.54 -2.66 28.33
N ARG A 188 1.81 -3.92 27.95
CA ARG A 188 2.76 -4.77 28.69
C ARG A 188 4.16 -4.17 28.73
N LEU A 189 4.65 -3.60 27.63
CA LEU A 189 5.93 -2.89 27.62
C LEU A 189 5.91 -1.69 28.54
N ARG A 190 4.86 -0.86 28.48
CA ARG A 190 4.68 0.32 29.32
C ARG A 190 4.65 0.01 30.81
N HIS A 191 3.91 -1.03 31.20
CA HIS A 191 3.69 -1.35 32.62
C HIS A 191 4.82 -2.18 33.23
N HIS A 192 5.44 -3.08 32.48
CA HIS A 192 6.34 -4.08 33.01
C HIS A 192 7.80 -3.92 32.57
N VAL A 193 8.06 -3.46 31.37
CA VAL A 193 9.43 -3.38 30.82
C VAL A 193 10.01 -1.98 30.96
N MET A 194 9.29 -0.95 30.56
CA MET A 194 9.75 0.44 30.64
C MET A 194 10.18 0.87 32.06
N PRO A 195 9.45 0.53 33.17
CA PRO A 195 9.87 0.87 34.50
C PRO A 195 11.20 0.23 34.91
N LEU A 196 11.47 -1.00 34.46
CA LEU A 196 12.74 -1.68 34.72
C LEU A 196 13.90 -0.97 34.01
N LEU A 197 13.70 -0.64 32.70
CA LEU A 197 14.72 0.06 31.92
C LEU A 197 15.00 1.49 32.48
N LYS A 198 13.96 2.19 32.94
CA LYS A 198 14.09 3.49 33.54
C LYS A 198 14.80 3.44 34.94
N LYS A 199 14.77 2.30 35.65
CA LYS A 199 15.57 2.11 36.85
C LYS A 199 17.06 2.04 36.54
N GLU A 200 17.45 1.38 35.45
CA GLU A 200 18.84 1.30 35.01
C GLU A 200 19.32 2.62 34.40
N ASN A 201 18.45 3.30 33.64
CA ASN A 201 18.72 4.60 33.05
C ASN A 201 17.48 5.50 33.14
N PRO A 202 17.43 6.44 34.10
CA PRO A 202 16.28 7.35 34.23
C PRO A 202 15.98 8.16 32.98
N ARG A 203 16.97 8.39 32.08
CA ARG A 203 16.81 9.06 30.80
C ARG A 203 16.64 8.12 29.63
N PHE A 204 16.21 6.88 29.87
CA PHE A 204 16.10 5.82 28.82
C PHE A 204 15.28 6.27 27.64
N SER A 205 14.08 6.82 27.85
CA SER A 205 13.17 7.25 26.75
C SER A 205 13.79 8.36 25.91
N GLU A 206 14.44 9.34 26.55
CA GLU A 206 15.15 10.42 25.85
C GLU A 206 16.34 9.89 25.06
N SER A 207 17.19 9.08 25.70
CA SER A 207 18.39 8.51 25.07
C SER A 207 18.03 7.66 23.83
N LEU A 208 16.98 6.83 23.97
CA LEU A 208 16.51 5.98 22.89
C LEU A 208 15.90 6.81 21.75
N THR A 209 15.19 7.89 22.09
CA THR A 209 14.66 8.82 21.07
C THR A 209 15.77 9.55 20.32
N GLN A 210 16.79 10.02 21.02
CA GLN A 210 17.97 10.65 20.40
C GLN A 210 18.67 9.68 19.43
N MET A 211 18.90 8.44 19.86
CA MET A 211 19.47 7.39 19.02
C MET A 211 18.60 7.13 17.77
N ALA A 212 17.28 7.07 17.94
CA ALA A 212 16.37 6.84 16.81
C ALA A 212 16.41 7.98 15.80
N LEU A 213 16.46 9.22 16.26
CA LEU A 213 16.57 10.39 15.38
C LEU A 213 17.88 10.37 14.59
N GLN A 214 19.01 10.06 15.26
CA GLN A 214 20.32 9.92 14.60
C GLN A 214 20.29 8.82 13.54
N LEU A 215 19.77 7.62 13.88
CA LEU A 215 19.67 6.52 12.92
C LEU A 215 18.78 6.84 11.72
N ARG A 216 17.78 7.69 11.92
CA ARG A 216 16.92 8.19 10.82
C ARG A 216 17.67 9.13 9.89
N GLU A 217 18.50 10.03 10.45
CA GLU A 217 19.36 10.93 9.66
C GLU A 217 20.40 10.12 8.87
N ASP A 218 21.05 9.14 9.50
CA ASP A 218 22.00 8.24 8.85
C ASP A 218 21.33 7.42 7.73
N GLU A 219 20.11 6.93 7.97
CA GLU A 219 19.34 6.19 6.97
C GLU A 219 18.96 7.08 5.77
N ALA A 220 18.58 8.33 6.02
CA ALA A 220 18.28 9.29 4.95
C ALA A 220 19.49 9.60 4.06
N LEU A 221 20.69 9.71 4.64
CA LEU A 221 21.94 9.87 3.87
C LEU A 221 22.23 8.65 2.99
N LEU A 222 21.89 7.46 3.48
CA LEU A 222 22.12 6.21 2.75
C LEU A 222 21.04 5.91 1.69
N ALA A 223 19.89 6.58 1.75
CA ALA A 223 18.75 6.40 0.85
C ALA A 223 18.83 7.23 -0.45
N THR A 224 19.94 7.92 -0.72
CA THR A 224 20.06 8.93 -1.78
C THR A 224 20.09 8.39 -3.22
N GLN A 225 20.04 7.08 -3.45
CA GLN A 225 20.01 6.52 -4.80
C GLN A 225 18.63 6.62 -5.43
N LYS A 226 18.53 7.28 -6.59
CA LYS A 226 17.32 7.28 -7.42
C LYS A 226 17.09 5.89 -8.01
N ILE A 227 16.11 5.17 -7.49
CA ILE A 227 15.73 3.85 -8.00
C ILE A 227 14.99 4.01 -9.34
N GLY A 228 15.51 3.39 -10.41
CA GLY A 228 14.89 3.32 -11.73
C GLY A 228 13.61 2.47 -11.77
N ALA A 229 12.95 2.39 -12.93
CA ALA A 229 11.83 1.46 -13.16
C ALA A 229 12.32 -0.01 -13.29
N SER A 230 13.60 -0.20 -13.56
CA SER A 230 14.31 -1.49 -13.54
C SER A 230 15.69 -1.29 -12.93
N LEU A 231 16.28 -2.38 -12.43
CA LEU A 231 17.65 -2.40 -11.90
C LEU A 231 18.58 -3.15 -12.87
N CYS A 232 19.82 -2.67 -13.01
CA CYS A 232 20.86 -3.36 -13.75
C CYS A 232 21.44 -4.48 -12.86
N VAL A 233 21.37 -5.72 -13.30
CA VAL A 233 21.78 -6.89 -12.50
C VAL A 233 23.30 -6.93 -12.28
N SER A 234 24.10 -6.57 -13.29
CA SER A 234 25.56 -6.50 -13.18
C SER A 234 25.99 -5.47 -12.14
N GLU A 235 25.43 -4.25 -12.17
CA GLU A 235 25.72 -3.21 -11.18
C GLU A 235 25.36 -3.67 -9.75
N ILE A 236 24.16 -4.25 -9.58
CA ILE A 236 23.71 -4.75 -8.28
C ILE A 236 24.61 -5.86 -7.73
N ARG A 237 25.15 -6.72 -8.58
CA ARG A 237 26.08 -7.79 -8.17
C ARG A 237 27.40 -7.26 -7.59
N GLU A 238 27.90 -6.16 -8.14
CA GLU A 238 29.18 -5.54 -7.74
C GLU A 238 29.03 -4.68 -6.47
N MET A 239 27.80 -4.28 -6.10
CA MET A 239 27.55 -3.49 -4.89
C MET A 239 27.95 -4.23 -3.63
N HIS A 240 28.38 -3.47 -2.61
CA HIS A 240 28.56 -4.01 -1.25
C HIS A 240 27.24 -4.65 -0.76
N PRO A 241 27.28 -5.80 -0.05
CA PRO A 241 26.06 -6.52 0.36
C PRO A 241 25.02 -5.67 1.11
N GLY A 242 25.46 -4.71 1.94
CA GLY A 242 24.57 -3.79 2.65
C GLY A 242 23.87 -2.80 1.72
N GLU A 243 24.59 -2.24 0.77
CA GLU A 243 24.07 -1.32 -0.25
C GLU A 243 23.08 -2.03 -1.18
N ARG A 244 23.46 -3.18 -1.69
CA ARG A 244 22.61 -4.04 -2.53
C ARG A 244 21.26 -4.34 -1.90
N LYS A 245 21.24 -4.71 -0.62
CA LYS A 245 19.99 -4.99 0.10
C LYS A 245 19.10 -3.76 0.24
N ARG A 246 19.69 -2.57 0.42
CA ARG A 246 18.93 -1.31 0.44
C ARG A 246 18.33 -0.99 -0.91
N VAL A 247 19.12 -1.08 -1.98
CA VAL A 247 18.66 -0.83 -3.34
C VAL A 247 17.52 -1.78 -3.70
N LEU A 248 17.65 -3.07 -3.37
CA LEU A 248 16.60 -4.06 -3.59
C LEU A 248 15.35 -3.77 -2.75
N GLY A 249 15.51 -3.39 -1.48
CA GLY A 249 14.38 -2.99 -0.63
C GLY A 249 13.62 -1.79 -1.17
N ALA A 250 14.34 -0.72 -1.54
CA ALA A 250 13.76 0.48 -2.14
C ALA A 250 13.10 0.19 -3.51
N PHE A 251 13.68 -0.72 -4.29
CA PHE A 251 13.08 -1.17 -5.56
C PHE A 251 11.78 -1.94 -5.33
N LEU A 252 11.72 -2.83 -4.34
CA LEU A 252 10.51 -3.54 -3.96
C LEU A 252 9.41 -2.57 -3.52
N GLU A 253 9.73 -1.56 -2.70
CA GLU A 253 8.78 -0.50 -2.31
C GLU A 253 8.24 0.26 -3.55
N LYS A 254 9.13 0.63 -4.46
CA LYS A 254 8.76 1.29 -5.73
C LYS A 254 7.87 0.42 -6.60
N CYS A 255 8.08 -0.90 -6.61
CA CYS A 255 7.23 -1.86 -7.31
C CYS A 255 5.86 -2.04 -6.65
N GLY A 256 5.67 -1.52 -5.41
CA GLY A 256 4.40 -1.56 -4.68
C GLY A 256 4.36 -2.60 -3.55
N VAL A 257 5.46 -3.25 -3.21
CA VAL A 257 5.55 -4.11 -2.02
C VAL A 257 5.54 -3.20 -0.78
N ARG A 258 4.47 -3.27 0.00
CA ARG A 258 4.37 -2.49 1.24
C ARG A 258 5.28 -3.10 2.30
N GLU A 259 6.17 -2.29 2.89
CA GLU A 259 7.08 -2.68 3.97
C GLU A 259 7.82 -4.00 3.68
N PRO A 260 8.76 -4.02 2.71
CA PRO A 260 9.48 -5.23 2.35
C PRO A 260 10.22 -5.82 3.55
N GLU A 261 9.88 -7.04 3.92
CA GLU A 261 10.57 -7.78 4.96
C GLU A 261 11.92 -8.33 4.47
N ARG A 262 12.76 -8.75 5.41
CA ARG A 262 14.07 -9.34 5.11
C ARG A 262 13.99 -10.52 4.13
N ALA A 263 12.97 -11.37 4.28
CA ALA A 263 12.72 -12.51 3.38
C ALA A 263 12.49 -12.06 1.92
N HIS A 264 11.75 -10.97 1.72
CA HIS A 264 11.49 -10.41 0.39
C HIS A 264 12.77 -9.87 -0.25
N ILE A 265 13.62 -9.21 0.54
CA ILE A 265 14.92 -8.69 0.04
C ILE A 265 15.84 -9.84 -0.38
N TYR A 266 15.92 -10.93 0.41
CA TYR A 266 16.70 -12.10 0.05
C TYR A 266 16.14 -12.82 -1.18
N LEU A 267 14.82 -12.88 -1.34
CA LEU A 267 14.21 -13.44 -2.55
C LEU A 267 14.59 -12.62 -3.79
N ALA A 268 14.54 -11.31 -3.70
CA ALA A 268 14.96 -10.41 -4.79
C ALA A 268 16.48 -10.55 -5.09
N GLU A 269 17.30 -10.66 -4.05
CA GLU A 269 18.74 -10.94 -4.18
C GLU A 269 18.98 -12.29 -4.87
N GLY A 270 18.20 -13.32 -4.54
CA GLY A 270 18.23 -14.63 -5.22
C GLY A 270 17.93 -14.54 -6.72
N LEU A 271 17.04 -13.63 -7.15
CA LEU A 271 16.80 -13.39 -8.58
C LEU A 271 18.02 -12.76 -9.27
N VAL A 272 18.69 -11.81 -8.60
CA VAL A 272 19.90 -11.16 -9.11
C VAL A 272 21.01 -12.17 -9.34
N PHE A 273 21.21 -13.12 -8.41
CA PHE A 273 22.27 -14.13 -8.49
C PHE A 273 21.84 -15.44 -9.18
N SER A 274 20.59 -15.57 -9.60
CA SER A 274 20.11 -16.76 -10.29
C SER A 274 20.94 -17.06 -11.54
N PRO A 275 21.31 -18.32 -11.81
CA PRO A 275 21.89 -18.71 -13.10
C PRO A 275 20.87 -18.62 -14.25
N ASN A 276 19.56 -18.64 -13.94
CA ASN A 276 18.53 -18.50 -14.94
C ASN A 276 18.30 -17.01 -15.29
N PRO A 277 18.58 -16.56 -16.54
CA PRO A 277 18.42 -15.18 -16.96
C PRO A 277 16.94 -14.72 -17.03
N SER A 278 16.00 -15.66 -16.87
CA SER A 278 14.55 -15.38 -16.87
C SER A 278 13.90 -15.76 -15.54
N ALA A 279 14.66 -15.79 -14.44
CA ALA A 279 14.15 -16.11 -13.11
C ALA A 279 13.03 -15.17 -12.69
N LYS A 280 12.03 -15.71 -12.00
CA LYS A 280 10.86 -14.97 -11.48
C LYS A 280 10.69 -15.19 -9.99
N GLY A 281 10.20 -14.18 -9.30
CA GLY A 281 9.82 -14.27 -7.89
C GLY A 281 8.49 -13.57 -7.63
N ASN A 282 7.68 -14.17 -6.77
CA ASN A 282 6.38 -13.64 -6.35
C ASN A 282 6.54 -12.93 -5.01
N PHE A 283 5.95 -11.74 -4.91
CA PHE A 283 6.01 -10.87 -3.73
C PHE A 283 4.60 -10.53 -3.24
N PRO A 284 4.45 -10.05 -2.00
CA PRO A 284 3.15 -9.61 -1.47
C PRO A 284 2.45 -8.59 -2.36
N GLY A 285 1.11 -8.61 -2.36
CA GLY A 285 0.30 -7.73 -3.20
C GLY A 285 0.20 -8.17 -4.67
N GLY A 286 0.51 -9.43 -4.97
CA GLY A 286 0.46 -9.97 -6.34
C GLY A 286 1.59 -9.47 -7.25
N ILE A 287 2.63 -8.89 -6.67
CA ILE A 287 3.75 -8.33 -7.42
C ILE A 287 4.68 -9.45 -7.86
N VAL A 288 5.03 -9.45 -9.13
CA VAL A 288 5.97 -10.40 -9.71
C VAL A 288 7.17 -9.64 -10.27
N LEU A 289 8.38 -9.98 -9.79
CA LEU A 289 9.61 -9.52 -10.40
C LEU A 289 10.19 -10.59 -11.33
N GLN A 290 10.74 -10.16 -12.43
CA GLN A 290 11.45 -11.01 -13.38
C GLN A 290 12.83 -10.43 -13.67
N ARG A 291 13.81 -11.31 -13.68
CA ARG A 291 15.07 -11.02 -14.33
C ARG A 291 14.92 -11.24 -15.84
N LYS A 292 15.28 -10.24 -16.63
CA LYS A 292 15.42 -10.33 -18.10
C LYS A 292 16.86 -10.03 -18.45
N TYR A 293 17.66 -11.08 -18.59
CA TYR A 293 19.12 -11.00 -18.80
C TYR A 293 19.81 -10.16 -17.73
N ASP A 294 20.20 -8.92 -18.06
CA ASP A 294 20.88 -8.00 -17.16
C ASP A 294 19.94 -6.97 -16.49
N ARG A 295 18.64 -7.19 -16.54
CA ARG A 295 17.66 -6.31 -15.89
C ARG A 295 16.77 -7.08 -14.93
N LEU A 296 16.50 -6.49 -13.78
CA LEU A 296 15.45 -6.89 -12.84
C LEU A 296 14.31 -5.89 -12.94
N GLU A 297 13.11 -6.36 -13.29
CA GLU A 297 11.94 -5.51 -13.52
C GLU A 297 10.66 -6.12 -12.95
N LYS A 298 9.67 -5.28 -12.67
CA LYS A 298 8.31 -5.71 -12.35
C LYS A 298 7.63 -6.20 -13.61
N ILE A 299 7.02 -7.38 -13.55
CA ILE A 299 6.10 -7.81 -14.63
C ILE A 299 4.80 -7.05 -14.42
N GLU A 300 4.44 -6.22 -15.39
CA GLU A 300 3.06 -5.77 -15.51
C GLU A 300 2.24 -6.97 -16.00
N GLU A 301 1.31 -7.45 -15.18
CA GLU A 301 0.30 -8.39 -15.69
C GLU A 301 -0.48 -7.63 -16.76
N THR A 302 -0.26 -8.00 -18.02
CA THR A 302 -1.15 -7.58 -19.07
C THR A 302 -2.54 -8.09 -18.71
N LEU A 303 -3.45 -7.17 -18.42
CA LEU A 303 -4.86 -7.46 -18.20
C LEU A 303 -5.31 -8.43 -19.30
N GLY A 304 -5.93 -9.52 -18.90
CA GLY A 304 -6.53 -10.46 -19.84
C GLY A 304 -7.50 -9.74 -20.77
N LEU A 305 -7.83 -10.38 -21.87
CA LEU A 305 -8.83 -9.86 -22.81
C LEU A 305 -10.18 -9.72 -22.09
N GLU A 306 -10.85 -8.60 -22.26
CA GLU A 306 -12.23 -8.42 -21.81
C GLU A 306 -13.12 -9.49 -22.47
N GLU A 307 -13.84 -10.23 -21.64
CA GLU A 307 -14.74 -11.28 -22.14
C GLU A 307 -15.94 -10.64 -22.84
N LYS A 308 -16.18 -11.02 -24.10
CA LYS A 308 -17.29 -10.53 -24.92
C LYS A 308 -18.07 -11.67 -25.53
N ILE A 309 -19.36 -11.48 -25.66
CA ILE A 309 -20.25 -12.40 -26.36
C ILE A 309 -20.44 -11.93 -27.81
N LEU A 310 -20.13 -12.79 -28.75
CA LEU A 310 -20.37 -12.60 -30.18
C LEU A 310 -21.67 -13.30 -30.54
N PRO A 311 -22.76 -12.58 -30.79
CA PRO A 311 -23.99 -13.20 -31.34
C PRO A 311 -23.72 -13.74 -32.75
N CYS A 312 -24.41 -14.80 -33.14
CA CYS A 312 -24.28 -15.40 -34.46
C CYS A 312 -25.62 -15.37 -35.19
N PRO A 313 -25.81 -14.44 -36.14
CA PRO A 313 -24.81 -13.54 -36.78
C PRO A 313 -24.47 -12.29 -35.92
N GLY A 314 -23.23 -11.78 -36.10
CA GLY A 314 -22.78 -10.55 -35.46
C GLY A 314 -21.30 -10.28 -35.60
N LYS A 315 -20.83 -9.22 -34.91
CA LYS A 315 -19.40 -8.85 -34.85
C LYS A 315 -19.00 -8.34 -33.46
N VAL A 316 -17.74 -8.55 -33.14
CA VAL A 316 -17.10 -8.02 -31.91
C VAL A 316 -15.75 -7.41 -32.30
N GLU A 317 -15.44 -6.25 -31.71
CA GLU A 317 -14.21 -5.52 -31.96
C GLU A 317 -13.41 -5.34 -30.65
N TYR A 318 -12.09 -5.40 -30.79
CA TYR A 318 -11.08 -5.04 -29.79
C TYR A 318 -10.15 -3.98 -30.39
N PRO A 319 -10.56 -2.69 -30.40
CA PRO A 319 -9.82 -1.62 -31.08
C PRO A 319 -8.39 -1.47 -30.59
N ALA A 320 -8.17 -1.57 -29.28
CA ALA A 320 -6.83 -1.52 -28.66
C ALA A 320 -5.88 -2.60 -29.19
N LEU A 321 -6.40 -3.74 -29.64
CA LEU A 321 -5.61 -4.83 -30.23
C LEU A 321 -5.58 -4.79 -31.75
N GLY A 322 -6.42 -3.97 -32.40
CA GLY A 322 -6.59 -3.93 -33.86
C GLY A 322 -7.28 -5.15 -34.41
N ILE A 323 -8.27 -5.71 -33.66
CA ILE A 323 -8.92 -6.98 -33.99
C ILE A 323 -10.43 -6.81 -34.15
N ARG A 324 -11.00 -7.38 -35.22
CA ARG A 324 -12.43 -7.60 -35.39
C ARG A 324 -12.70 -9.07 -35.65
N ILE A 325 -13.72 -9.63 -35.06
CA ILE A 325 -14.18 -11.00 -35.25
C ILE A 325 -15.62 -10.93 -35.70
N VAL A 326 -15.90 -11.54 -36.84
CA VAL A 326 -17.22 -11.54 -37.50
C VAL A 326 -17.75 -12.97 -37.58
N ALA A 327 -19.03 -13.14 -37.27
CA ALA A 327 -19.76 -14.39 -37.42
C ALA A 327 -20.96 -14.16 -38.34
N GLU A 328 -21.03 -14.88 -39.45
CA GLU A 328 -22.12 -14.77 -40.44
C GLU A 328 -22.56 -16.16 -40.93
N PRO A 329 -23.77 -16.30 -41.46
CA PRO A 329 -24.18 -17.54 -42.11
C PRO A 329 -23.22 -17.88 -43.25
N ALA A 330 -22.71 -19.10 -43.25
CA ALA A 330 -21.73 -19.53 -44.26
C ALA A 330 -22.41 -19.76 -45.62
N ALA A 331 -21.86 -19.17 -46.69
CA ALA A 331 -22.26 -19.42 -48.05
C ALA A 331 -21.55 -20.65 -48.67
N GLU A 332 -20.34 -20.93 -48.20
CA GLU A 332 -19.48 -22.04 -48.58
C GLU A 332 -18.68 -22.58 -47.42
N VAL A 333 -18.20 -23.81 -47.53
CA VAL A 333 -17.33 -24.38 -46.47
C VAL A 333 -15.88 -23.95 -46.70
N VAL A 334 -15.33 -23.21 -45.74
CA VAL A 334 -13.96 -22.69 -45.79
C VAL A 334 -13.17 -23.18 -44.53
N ARG A 335 -11.87 -23.49 -44.73
CA ARG A 335 -10.95 -23.93 -43.68
C ARG A 335 -9.61 -23.23 -43.84
N LYS A 336 -9.55 -21.96 -43.44
CA LYS A 336 -8.31 -21.16 -43.40
C LYS A 336 -8.03 -20.71 -41.98
N ALA A 337 -6.83 -20.23 -41.70
CA ALA A 337 -6.45 -19.75 -40.37
C ALA A 337 -7.18 -18.48 -39.94
N ASP A 338 -7.58 -17.66 -40.89
CA ASP A 338 -8.31 -16.40 -40.72
C ASP A 338 -9.82 -16.50 -41.03
N ARG A 339 -10.26 -17.63 -41.62
CA ARG A 339 -11.64 -17.85 -42.07
C ARG A 339 -12.00 -19.34 -42.01
N PHE A 340 -12.99 -19.71 -41.20
CA PHE A 340 -13.42 -21.10 -41.07
C PHE A 340 -14.91 -21.20 -40.73
N VAL A 341 -15.50 -22.35 -40.99
CA VAL A 341 -16.95 -22.60 -40.78
C VAL A 341 -17.13 -23.61 -39.66
N ILE A 342 -17.99 -23.27 -38.70
CA ILE A 342 -18.38 -24.12 -37.59
C ILE A 342 -19.86 -24.53 -37.70
N SER A 343 -20.28 -25.52 -36.92
CA SER A 343 -21.69 -25.86 -36.76
C SER A 343 -22.48 -24.66 -36.21
N PRO A 344 -23.76 -24.52 -36.54
CA PRO A 344 -24.59 -23.42 -36.07
C PRO A 344 -24.60 -23.32 -34.55
N VAL A 345 -24.36 -22.13 -34.03
CA VAL A 345 -24.44 -21.76 -32.60
C VAL A 345 -25.12 -20.39 -32.46
N GLU A 346 -25.81 -20.14 -31.36
CA GLU A 346 -26.48 -18.85 -31.15
C GLU A 346 -25.51 -17.74 -30.77
N SER A 347 -24.47 -18.10 -30.03
CA SER A 347 -23.44 -17.13 -29.57
C SER A 347 -22.10 -17.81 -29.26
N ILE A 348 -21.04 -17.04 -29.34
CA ILE A 348 -19.66 -17.44 -29.09
C ILE A 348 -19.11 -16.53 -27.97
N CYS A 349 -18.53 -17.11 -26.95
CA CYS A 349 -17.78 -16.36 -25.94
C CYS A 349 -16.34 -16.16 -26.43
N ILE A 350 -15.89 -14.89 -26.45
CA ILE A 350 -14.51 -14.52 -26.78
C ILE A 350 -13.82 -14.10 -25.50
N ARG A 351 -12.74 -14.77 -25.11
CA ARG A 351 -12.03 -14.58 -23.84
C ARG A 351 -10.53 -14.86 -23.97
N SER A 352 -9.79 -14.53 -22.93
CA SER A 352 -8.42 -15.04 -22.74
C SER A 352 -8.42 -16.56 -22.57
N ARG A 353 -7.27 -17.19 -22.87
CA ARG A 353 -7.08 -18.62 -22.59
C ARG A 353 -7.23 -18.93 -21.09
N ARG A 354 -7.75 -20.12 -20.79
CA ARG A 354 -7.85 -20.68 -19.45
C ARG A 354 -7.00 -21.96 -19.34
N ALA A 355 -6.73 -22.37 -18.10
CA ALA A 355 -6.09 -23.66 -17.85
C ALA A 355 -7.00 -24.80 -18.36
N GLY A 356 -6.42 -25.74 -19.11
CA GLY A 356 -7.17 -26.83 -19.71
C GLY A 356 -7.64 -26.58 -21.16
N ASP A 357 -7.62 -25.34 -21.65
CA ASP A 357 -7.97 -25.06 -23.06
C ASP A 357 -7.06 -25.83 -24.03
N ALA A 358 -7.67 -26.50 -24.98
CA ALA A 358 -6.98 -27.27 -26.03
C ALA A 358 -7.67 -27.08 -27.39
N ILE A 359 -6.89 -27.18 -28.45
CA ILE A 359 -7.38 -27.09 -29.85
C ILE A 359 -6.86 -28.27 -30.66
N THR A 360 -7.68 -28.81 -31.55
CA THR A 360 -7.28 -29.84 -32.49
C THR A 360 -7.01 -29.18 -33.86
N LEU A 361 -5.80 -29.35 -34.34
CA LEU A 361 -5.32 -28.91 -35.67
C LEU A 361 -4.93 -30.12 -36.51
N SER A 362 -4.46 -29.92 -37.72
CA SER A 362 -4.04 -31.01 -38.65
C SER A 362 -2.98 -31.95 -38.05
N GLY A 363 -2.15 -31.45 -37.12
CA GLY A 363 -1.11 -32.24 -36.43
C GLY A 363 -1.56 -32.89 -35.12
N GLY A 364 -2.86 -32.87 -34.77
CA GLY A 364 -3.39 -33.44 -33.51
C GLY A 364 -3.88 -32.40 -32.52
N THR A 365 -4.24 -32.87 -31.29
CA THR A 365 -4.73 -32.02 -30.24
C THR A 365 -3.57 -31.53 -29.36
N LYS A 366 -3.50 -30.21 -29.13
CA LYS A 366 -2.52 -29.56 -28.24
C LYS A 366 -3.18 -28.65 -27.25
N SER A 367 -2.61 -28.55 -26.04
CA SER A 367 -3.01 -27.50 -25.10
C SER A 367 -2.65 -26.12 -25.68
N LEU A 368 -3.45 -25.10 -25.41
CA LEU A 368 -3.14 -23.72 -25.85
C LEU A 368 -1.84 -23.22 -25.21
N LYS A 369 -1.50 -23.70 -24.01
CA LYS A 369 -0.23 -23.39 -23.34
C LYS A 369 0.97 -23.83 -24.19
N ASP A 370 0.99 -25.09 -24.61
CA ASP A 370 2.10 -25.67 -25.36
C ASP A 370 2.13 -25.11 -26.79
N LEU A 371 0.96 -24.91 -27.41
CA LEU A 371 0.83 -24.34 -28.74
C LEU A 371 1.40 -22.92 -28.82
N PHE A 372 1.17 -22.09 -27.79
CA PHE A 372 1.71 -20.72 -27.76
C PHE A 372 3.23 -20.71 -27.49
N VAL A 373 3.75 -21.72 -26.79
CA VAL A 373 5.20 -21.92 -26.63
C VAL A 373 5.85 -22.29 -27.96
N ASP A 374 5.30 -23.30 -28.66
CA ASP A 374 5.80 -23.77 -29.95
C ASP A 374 5.81 -22.66 -31.03
N ARG A 375 4.79 -21.79 -31.00
CA ARG A 375 4.69 -20.63 -31.88
C ARG A 375 5.54 -19.45 -31.43
N LYS A 376 6.35 -19.60 -30.36
CA LYS A 376 7.23 -18.56 -29.79
C LYS A 376 6.50 -17.27 -29.42
N ILE A 377 5.22 -17.36 -29.05
CA ILE A 377 4.43 -16.19 -28.63
C ILE A 377 4.94 -15.73 -27.26
N PRO A 378 5.34 -14.44 -27.11
CA PRO A 378 5.79 -13.90 -25.84
C PRO A 378 4.75 -14.10 -24.73
N GLN A 379 5.20 -14.43 -23.52
CA GLN A 379 4.29 -14.73 -22.39
C GLN A 379 3.33 -13.58 -22.09
N ALA A 380 3.78 -12.33 -22.23
CA ALA A 380 2.98 -11.12 -22.01
C ALA A 380 1.80 -11.02 -23.00
N GLU A 381 1.94 -11.51 -24.23
CA GLU A 381 0.93 -11.41 -25.28
C GLU A 381 -0.11 -12.54 -25.22
N ARG A 382 0.22 -13.68 -24.57
CA ARG A 382 -0.63 -14.88 -24.58
C ARG A 382 -2.03 -14.67 -24.01
N ASN A 383 -2.18 -13.79 -23.04
CA ASN A 383 -3.47 -13.50 -22.41
C ASN A 383 -4.29 -12.46 -23.21
N GLN A 384 -3.68 -11.83 -24.22
CA GLN A 384 -4.36 -10.89 -25.12
C GLN A 384 -4.82 -11.55 -26.43
N ILE A 385 -4.54 -12.84 -26.64
CA ILE A 385 -4.97 -13.57 -27.83
C ILE A 385 -6.42 -14.03 -27.62
N PRO A 386 -7.36 -13.62 -28.49
CA PRO A 386 -8.74 -14.05 -28.43
C PRO A 386 -8.89 -15.57 -28.64
N VAL A 387 -9.55 -16.22 -27.68
CA VAL A 387 -10.00 -17.61 -27.76
C VAL A 387 -11.51 -17.61 -27.89
N LEU A 388 -12.02 -18.20 -28.96
CA LEU A 388 -13.42 -18.35 -29.23
C LEU A 388 -13.92 -19.65 -28.64
N THR A 389 -14.97 -19.60 -27.82
CA THR A 389 -15.48 -20.77 -27.08
C THR A 389 -17.02 -20.84 -27.17
N CYS A 390 -17.56 -22.04 -27.11
CA CYS A 390 -18.96 -22.31 -26.83
C CYS A 390 -19.01 -23.26 -25.62
N GLY A 391 -19.50 -22.77 -24.48
CA GLY A 391 -19.31 -23.47 -23.21
C GLY A 391 -17.81 -23.67 -22.90
N GLU A 392 -17.42 -24.89 -22.60
CA GLU A 392 -16.01 -25.24 -22.36
C GLU A 392 -15.21 -25.56 -23.64
N GLN A 393 -15.87 -25.68 -24.79
CA GLN A 393 -15.25 -26.09 -26.03
C GLN A 393 -14.61 -24.92 -26.75
N VAL A 394 -13.30 -25.02 -27.05
CA VAL A 394 -12.60 -24.06 -27.92
C VAL A 394 -13.00 -24.26 -29.35
N LEU A 395 -13.57 -23.25 -30.00
CA LEU A 395 -13.97 -23.23 -31.41
C LEU A 395 -12.87 -22.77 -32.35
N GLY A 396 -12.05 -21.85 -31.88
CA GLY A 396 -10.94 -21.27 -32.62
C GLY A 396 -10.11 -20.29 -31.81
N VAL A 397 -8.96 -19.92 -32.37
CA VAL A 397 -8.00 -19.02 -31.70
C VAL A 397 -7.46 -18.03 -32.74
N TRP A 398 -7.45 -16.74 -32.38
CA TRP A 398 -6.91 -15.68 -33.24
C TRP A 398 -5.48 -15.98 -33.69
N GLY A 399 -5.22 -15.84 -35.01
CA GLY A 399 -3.91 -16.09 -35.61
C GLY A 399 -3.48 -17.56 -35.70
N ILE A 400 -4.35 -18.49 -35.25
CA ILE A 400 -4.12 -19.94 -35.31
C ILE A 400 -5.14 -20.62 -36.18
N GLY A 401 -6.41 -20.27 -36.04
CA GLY A 401 -7.50 -20.81 -36.83
C GLY A 401 -8.55 -21.56 -36.00
N GLY A 402 -9.45 -22.25 -36.72
CA GLY A 402 -10.53 -23.01 -36.12
C GLY A 402 -10.10 -24.40 -35.61
N ASN A 403 -10.84 -24.91 -34.64
CA ASN A 403 -10.68 -26.26 -34.10
C ASN A 403 -11.30 -27.28 -35.06
N PHE A 404 -10.52 -28.19 -35.63
CA PHE A 404 -10.95 -29.20 -36.56
C PHE A 404 -12.11 -30.07 -36.08
N ARG A 405 -12.23 -30.26 -34.75
CA ARG A 405 -13.36 -31.00 -34.18
C ARG A 405 -14.67 -30.23 -34.18
N CYS A 406 -14.62 -28.89 -34.34
CA CYS A 406 -15.77 -28.00 -34.31
C CYS A 406 -16.13 -27.48 -35.74
N MET A 407 -15.24 -27.64 -36.70
CA MET A 407 -15.49 -27.27 -38.07
C MET A 407 -16.50 -28.20 -38.72
N THR A 408 -17.45 -27.65 -39.47
CA THR A 408 -18.41 -28.43 -40.25
C THR A 408 -17.95 -28.62 -41.66
N GLU A 409 -18.37 -29.73 -42.29
CA GLU A 409 -18.19 -30.05 -43.71
C GLU A 409 -19.47 -29.82 -44.52
N LYS A 410 -20.55 -29.43 -43.83
CA LYS A 410 -21.88 -29.29 -44.46
C LYS A 410 -22.51 -27.95 -44.03
N LEU A 411 -23.32 -27.40 -44.94
CA LEU A 411 -24.22 -26.28 -44.64
C LEU A 411 -25.55 -26.79 -44.08
N PRO A 412 -26.26 -26.02 -43.25
CA PRO A 412 -25.88 -24.66 -42.81
C PRO A 412 -24.77 -24.65 -41.78
N GLY A 413 -23.97 -23.57 -41.75
CA GLY A 413 -22.91 -23.34 -40.80
C GLY A 413 -22.74 -21.85 -40.53
N ILE A 414 -21.93 -21.51 -39.51
CA ILE A 414 -21.52 -20.14 -39.21
C ILE A 414 -20.07 -19.96 -39.64
N GLU A 415 -19.83 -18.99 -40.50
CA GLU A 415 -18.51 -18.57 -40.91
C GLU A 415 -17.93 -17.60 -39.91
N ILE A 416 -16.75 -17.90 -39.40
CA ILE A 416 -15.96 -17.01 -38.52
C ILE A 416 -14.85 -16.39 -39.37
N ARG A 417 -14.77 -15.05 -39.34
CA ARG A 417 -13.68 -14.30 -39.98
C ARG A 417 -12.91 -13.49 -38.96
N PHE A 418 -11.60 -13.53 -39.07
CA PHE A 418 -10.66 -12.72 -38.32
C PHE A 418 -10.15 -11.56 -39.17
N GLU A 419 -10.47 -10.33 -38.81
CA GLU A 419 -10.12 -9.13 -39.57
C GLU A 419 -9.20 -8.22 -38.72
N LYS A 420 -8.15 -7.67 -39.35
CA LYS A 420 -7.35 -6.61 -38.78
C LYS A 420 -8.01 -5.26 -39.03
N ILE A 421 -8.07 -4.43 -37.97
CA ILE A 421 -8.56 -3.05 -38.05
C ILE A 421 -7.48 -2.09 -37.54
N GLU A 422 -7.61 -0.81 -37.79
CA GLU A 422 -6.71 0.19 -37.25
C GLU A 422 -6.83 0.22 -35.69
N ARG A 423 -5.70 0.33 -35.04
CA ARG A 423 -5.64 0.47 -33.55
C ARG A 423 -6.01 1.90 -33.20
N THR A 424 -6.97 2.05 -32.31
CA THR A 424 -7.37 3.33 -31.71
C THR A 424 -7.03 3.39 -30.24
#